data_1ae1623f9909cfdbf74324850c9ebc06
#
_entry.id   1ae1623f9909cfdbf74324850c9ebc06
#
_cell.length_a   1.000
_cell.length_b   1.000
_cell.length_c   1.000
_cell.angle_alpha   90.00
_cell.angle_beta   90.00
_cell.angle_gamma   90.00
#
_symmetry.space_group_name_H-M   'P 1'
#
loop_
_entity.id
_entity.type
_entity.pdbx_description
1 polymer ?
#
loop_
_entity_poly.entity_id
_entity_poly.type
_entity_poly.pdbx_seq_one_letter_code
_entity_poly.pdbx_strand_id
1 'polypeptide(L)'
;MAKNETVKIETASGAHLAGRLDFAAGAHRGWAIFAHCFTCSKDSLAAARVSQELAMIGIGVLRLDFTGLGQSSGDFGTTSLTSNIEDIAAGYDWLAENHSAPELLIGHSLGGAAVLAAASKLDNIKGVATIGAPADPQHVQHLFAGHLEAIKRDGVAEVPIGGRPIRLGQEFVDDLMQHDAPKNIANLNLDLLVLYSPVDQIVGIENAAAIYTAAKHPKSFVSLDRADHLLTKREDSVFTAKMISAWAARCLEHTASEWGDGVEIADGGEGRLTVQTSPDGLFAHDIRVGAHRMRADEPTRIPGGMDSGPGPFDFIKAGLGACTAMTIRMVAERRKYKLDTCRVEIDHHVEGEGDDAYDVFTRRLVMEGDLSPDERQFLLGIANKCPVHKSLERGSEVKTVLDA
;
A
#
# COMPACT_ATOMS: atom_id res chain seq x y z
N MET A 1 -7.31 -8.07 5.64
CA MET A 1 -7.40 -7.00 4.62
C MET A 1 -7.06 -5.71 5.34
N ALA A 2 -6.25 -4.83 4.75
CA ALA A 2 -5.98 -3.52 5.33
C ALA A 2 -7.31 -2.79 5.58
N LYS A 3 -7.40 -2.07 6.72
CA LYS A 3 -8.56 -1.22 7.04
C LYS A 3 -8.65 -0.14 5.96
N ASN A 4 -9.86 0.17 5.49
CA ASN A 4 -10.08 1.32 4.61
C ASN A 4 -11.28 2.13 5.08
N GLU A 5 -11.28 3.41 4.74
CA GLU A 5 -12.30 4.37 5.15
C GLU A 5 -12.63 5.30 3.98
N THR A 6 -13.91 5.67 3.85
CA THR A 6 -14.33 6.70 2.90
C THR A 6 -14.24 8.06 3.57
N VAL A 7 -13.59 9.01 2.93
CA VAL A 7 -13.40 10.37 3.44
C VAL A 7 -13.97 11.39 2.48
N LYS A 8 -14.33 12.55 2.99
CA LYS A 8 -14.82 13.70 2.24
C LYS A 8 -13.88 14.86 2.49
N ILE A 9 -13.35 15.44 1.41
CA ILE A 9 -12.35 16.49 1.45
C ILE A 9 -12.95 17.76 0.83
N GLU A 10 -12.87 18.87 1.51
CA GLU A 10 -13.30 20.17 0.97
C GLU A 10 -12.16 20.81 0.18
N THR A 11 -12.47 21.33 -1.01
CA THR A 11 -11.52 22.10 -1.80
C THR A 11 -11.70 23.58 -1.53
N ALA A 12 -10.68 24.38 -1.84
CA ALA A 12 -10.74 25.84 -1.75
C ALA A 12 -11.86 26.46 -2.60
N SER A 13 -12.28 25.78 -3.67
CA SER A 13 -13.41 26.20 -4.52
C SER A 13 -14.80 25.88 -3.93
N GLY A 14 -14.85 25.19 -2.77
CA GLY A 14 -16.10 24.73 -2.15
C GLY A 14 -16.65 23.42 -2.73
N ALA A 15 -15.94 22.78 -3.64
CA ALA A 15 -16.26 21.43 -4.09
C ALA A 15 -15.90 20.39 -3.01
N HIS A 16 -16.51 19.21 -3.10
CA HIS A 16 -16.21 18.10 -2.20
C HIS A 16 -15.61 16.96 -3.02
N LEU A 17 -14.40 16.55 -2.66
CA LEU A 17 -13.77 15.37 -3.21
C LEU A 17 -14.14 14.14 -2.39
N ALA A 18 -14.46 13.06 -3.08
CA ALA A 18 -14.63 11.76 -2.47
C ALA A 18 -13.29 11.05 -2.42
N GLY A 19 -12.82 10.77 -1.22
CA GLY A 19 -11.58 10.05 -0.97
C GLY A 19 -11.84 8.64 -0.43
N ARG A 20 -10.85 7.76 -0.60
CA ARG A 20 -10.74 6.48 0.09
C ARG A 20 -9.37 6.34 0.68
N LEU A 21 -9.32 6.17 1.97
CA LEU A 21 -8.09 6.00 2.73
C LEU A 21 -7.85 4.52 2.97
N ASP A 22 -6.75 3.99 2.45
CA ASP A 22 -6.27 2.65 2.76
C ASP A 22 -5.16 2.79 3.81
N PHE A 23 -5.40 2.25 5.00
CA PHE A 23 -4.45 2.35 6.11
C PHE A 23 -3.30 1.36 5.96
N ALA A 24 -2.14 1.76 6.42
CA ALA A 24 -0.98 0.88 6.53
C ALA A 24 -1.29 -0.38 7.35
N ALA A 25 -0.84 -1.53 6.89
CA ALA A 25 -0.85 -2.76 7.64
C ALA A 25 0.47 -2.88 8.42
N GLY A 26 0.41 -2.84 9.74
CA GLY A 26 1.60 -2.84 10.60
C GLY A 26 2.23 -1.46 10.78
N ALA A 27 3.55 -1.39 10.96
CA ALA A 27 4.25 -0.14 11.20
C ALA A 27 4.03 0.86 10.06
N HIS A 28 3.56 2.06 10.40
CA HIS A 28 3.34 3.13 9.45
C HIS A 28 4.69 3.72 9.00
N ARG A 29 4.89 3.81 7.68
CA ARG A 29 6.15 4.28 7.05
C ARG A 29 5.98 5.59 6.29
N GLY A 30 4.76 6.05 6.11
CA GLY A 30 4.43 7.27 5.38
C GLY A 30 3.10 7.18 4.65
N TRP A 31 2.72 8.29 4.01
CA TRP A 31 1.49 8.39 3.23
C TRP A 31 1.79 8.64 1.76
N ALA A 32 0.91 8.14 0.91
CA ALA A 32 0.89 8.42 -0.52
C ALA A 32 -0.47 8.95 -0.95
N ILE A 33 -0.50 9.76 -2.02
CA ILE A 33 -1.72 10.11 -2.75
C ILE A 33 -1.71 9.39 -4.09
N PHE A 34 -2.83 8.76 -4.45
CA PHE A 34 -3.04 8.16 -5.75
C PHE A 34 -4.05 8.97 -6.58
N ALA A 35 -3.58 9.53 -7.69
CA ALA A 35 -4.34 10.27 -8.68
C ALA A 35 -4.69 9.37 -9.88
N HIS A 36 -5.98 9.13 -10.10
CA HIS A 36 -6.46 8.19 -11.12
C HIS A 36 -6.46 8.79 -12.55
N CYS A 37 -6.70 7.92 -13.55
CA CYS A 37 -6.82 8.32 -14.95
C CYS A 37 -8.12 9.08 -15.24
N PHE A 38 -8.16 9.75 -16.43
CA PHE A 38 -9.25 10.62 -16.89
C PHE A 38 -10.65 9.97 -16.85
N THR A 39 -10.74 8.67 -17.16
CA THR A 39 -12.02 7.94 -17.27
C THR A 39 -12.27 7.02 -16.08
N CYS A 40 -11.41 7.10 -15.06
CA CYS A 40 -11.41 6.21 -13.93
C CYS A 40 -12.08 6.83 -12.69
N SER A 41 -11.91 6.16 -11.58
CA SER A 41 -12.23 6.64 -10.24
C SER A 41 -11.20 6.10 -9.25
N LYS A 42 -11.26 6.59 -8.02
CA LYS A 42 -10.48 6.06 -6.89
C LYS A 42 -10.63 4.55 -6.68
N ASP A 43 -11.70 3.95 -7.21
CA ASP A 43 -12.01 2.52 -7.10
C ASP A 43 -11.58 1.70 -8.33
N SER A 44 -10.81 2.31 -9.26
CA SER A 44 -10.23 1.58 -10.40
C SER A 44 -9.32 0.43 -9.93
N LEU A 45 -9.20 -0.61 -10.76
CA LEU A 45 -8.41 -1.80 -10.42
C LEU A 45 -6.93 -1.46 -10.14
N ALA A 46 -6.35 -0.57 -10.95
CA ALA A 46 -4.97 -0.11 -10.75
C ALA A 46 -4.83 0.62 -9.40
N ALA A 47 -5.68 1.63 -9.14
CA ALA A 47 -5.67 2.39 -7.90
C ALA A 47 -5.82 1.48 -6.67
N ALA A 48 -6.82 0.59 -6.68
CA ALA A 48 -7.10 -0.29 -5.55
C ALA A 48 -5.93 -1.26 -5.26
N ARG A 49 -5.33 -1.85 -6.30
CA ARG A 49 -4.25 -2.83 -6.12
C ARG A 49 -2.94 -2.18 -5.70
N VAL A 50 -2.57 -1.05 -6.32
CA VAL A 50 -1.38 -0.30 -5.90
C VAL A 50 -1.51 0.12 -4.44
N SER A 51 -2.67 0.67 -4.05
CA SER A 51 -2.90 1.08 -2.66
C SER A 51 -2.84 -0.08 -1.68
N GLN A 52 -3.40 -1.24 -2.02
CA GLN A 52 -3.34 -2.43 -1.18
C GLN A 52 -1.90 -2.95 -0.99
N GLU A 53 -1.10 -3.02 -2.06
CA GLU A 53 0.30 -3.46 -1.97
C GLU A 53 1.15 -2.47 -1.16
N LEU A 54 0.94 -1.16 -1.31
CA LEU A 54 1.61 -0.15 -0.49
C LEU A 54 1.20 -0.25 0.97
N ALA A 55 -0.09 -0.44 1.24
CA ALA A 55 -0.59 -0.64 2.61
C ALA A 55 0.07 -1.85 3.28
N MET A 56 0.31 -2.94 2.55
CA MET A 56 0.98 -4.14 3.07
C MET A 56 2.44 -3.91 3.50
N ILE A 57 3.11 -2.91 2.95
CA ILE A 57 4.48 -2.53 3.33
C ILE A 57 4.54 -1.32 4.28
N GLY A 58 3.39 -0.94 4.84
CA GLY A 58 3.31 0.11 5.85
C GLY A 58 3.07 1.53 5.29
N ILE A 59 2.74 1.70 4.01
CA ILE A 59 2.45 3.00 3.40
C ILE A 59 0.94 3.17 3.26
N GLY A 60 0.36 4.12 4.00
CA GLY A 60 -1.03 4.51 3.85
C GLY A 60 -1.27 5.22 2.52
N VAL A 61 -2.45 5.05 1.90
CA VAL A 61 -2.76 5.66 0.61
C VAL A 61 -4.11 6.35 0.63
N LEU A 62 -4.11 7.64 0.30
CA LEU A 62 -5.32 8.36 -0.05
C LEU A 62 -5.55 8.28 -1.56
N ARG A 63 -6.62 7.62 -1.97
CA ARG A 63 -7.14 7.66 -3.33
C ARG A 63 -8.26 8.68 -3.39
N LEU A 64 -8.22 9.62 -4.31
CA LEU A 64 -9.27 10.63 -4.46
C LEU A 64 -9.90 10.58 -5.86
N ASP A 65 -11.18 10.88 -5.94
CA ASP A 65 -11.85 11.19 -7.19
C ASP A 65 -11.66 12.68 -7.47
N PHE A 66 -11.20 13.04 -8.67
CA PHE A 66 -11.11 14.45 -9.08
C PHE A 66 -12.48 15.12 -9.17
N THR A 67 -12.52 16.42 -9.03
CA THR A 67 -13.73 17.23 -9.17
C THR A 67 -14.51 16.86 -10.42
N GLY A 68 -15.81 16.58 -10.26
CA GLY A 68 -16.72 16.16 -11.33
C GLY A 68 -16.56 14.72 -11.81
N LEU A 69 -15.68 13.92 -11.21
CA LEU A 69 -15.51 12.49 -11.51
C LEU A 69 -15.88 11.61 -10.30
N GLY A 70 -16.23 10.36 -10.59
CA GLY A 70 -16.55 9.37 -9.58
C GLY A 70 -17.68 9.79 -8.64
N GLN A 71 -17.37 9.99 -7.37
CA GLN A 71 -18.31 10.43 -6.33
C GLN A 71 -18.03 11.87 -5.84
N SER A 72 -17.05 12.55 -6.43
CA SER A 72 -16.76 13.95 -6.15
C SER A 72 -17.81 14.86 -6.75
N SER A 73 -18.07 15.98 -6.09
CA SER A 73 -19.02 17.00 -6.59
C SER A 73 -18.42 17.81 -7.74
N GLY A 74 -19.25 18.61 -8.39
CA GLY A 74 -18.85 19.48 -9.51
C GLY A 74 -19.17 18.89 -10.88
N ASP A 75 -18.74 19.57 -11.94
CA ASP A 75 -18.87 19.17 -13.34
C ASP A 75 -17.47 19.13 -13.96
N PHE A 76 -17.02 17.97 -14.40
CA PHE A 76 -15.72 17.82 -15.03
C PHE A 76 -15.57 18.68 -16.30
N GLY A 77 -16.68 19.01 -16.96
CA GLY A 77 -16.70 19.93 -18.10
C GLY A 77 -16.24 21.36 -17.78
N THR A 78 -16.19 21.74 -16.51
CA THR A 78 -15.71 23.05 -16.04
C THR A 78 -14.38 22.96 -15.28
N THR A 79 -13.68 21.81 -15.35
CA THR A 79 -12.39 21.63 -14.72
C THR A 79 -11.23 21.89 -15.68
N SER A 80 -10.02 21.90 -15.14
CA SER A 80 -8.76 22.09 -15.87
C SER A 80 -7.66 21.18 -15.28
N LEU A 81 -6.50 21.10 -15.89
CA LEU A 81 -5.35 20.43 -15.30
C LEU A 81 -4.93 21.15 -14.00
N THR A 82 -5.03 22.48 -13.98
CA THR A 82 -4.79 23.30 -12.79
C THR A 82 -5.72 22.90 -11.65
N SER A 83 -7.04 22.74 -11.92
CA SER A 83 -7.98 22.30 -10.88
C SER A 83 -7.68 20.87 -10.38
N ASN A 84 -7.19 19.96 -11.23
CA ASN A 84 -6.76 18.64 -10.80
C ASN A 84 -5.52 18.70 -9.89
N ILE A 85 -4.60 19.64 -10.14
CA ILE A 85 -3.46 19.90 -9.25
C ILE A 85 -3.95 20.46 -7.91
N GLU A 86 -4.93 21.33 -7.89
CA GLU A 86 -5.58 21.87 -6.68
C GLU A 86 -6.30 20.76 -5.88
N ASP A 87 -6.96 19.81 -6.56
CA ASP A 87 -7.57 18.66 -5.93
C ASP A 87 -6.52 17.76 -5.22
N ILE A 88 -5.35 17.57 -5.84
CA ILE A 88 -4.22 16.87 -5.22
C ILE A 88 -3.73 17.63 -3.99
N ALA A 89 -3.60 18.96 -4.09
CA ALA A 89 -3.19 19.80 -2.96
C ALA A 89 -4.21 19.75 -1.81
N ALA A 90 -5.51 19.79 -2.09
CA ALA A 90 -6.54 19.60 -1.07
C ALA A 90 -6.44 18.23 -0.37
N GLY A 91 -6.15 17.16 -1.13
CA GLY A 91 -5.87 15.84 -0.57
C GLY A 91 -4.61 15.82 0.29
N TYR A 92 -3.57 16.55 -0.12
CA TYR A 92 -2.33 16.72 0.65
C TYR A 92 -2.60 17.43 1.98
N ASP A 93 -3.27 18.57 1.95
CA ASP A 93 -3.58 19.36 3.16
C ASP A 93 -4.45 18.55 4.12
N TRP A 94 -5.45 17.85 3.58
CA TRP A 94 -6.31 16.99 4.40
C TRP A 94 -5.52 15.88 5.10
N LEU A 95 -4.57 15.20 4.41
CA LEU A 95 -3.71 14.19 5.04
C LEU A 95 -2.80 14.82 6.10
N ALA A 96 -2.21 15.97 5.82
CA ALA A 96 -1.33 16.66 6.75
C ALA A 96 -2.06 17.09 8.03
N GLU A 97 -3.32 17.49 7.92
CA GLU A 97 -4.15 17.91 9.07
C GLU A 97 -4.69 16.73 9.89
N ASN A 98 -5.08 15.62 9.25
CA ASN A 98 -5.76 14.51 9.92
C ASN A 98 -4.83 13.34 10.26
N HIS A 99 -3.65 13.27 9.64
CA HIS A 99 -2.66 12.20 9.79
C HIS A 99 -1.24 12.78 9.78
N SER A 100 -0.54 12.65 8.65
CA SER A 100 0.73 13.31 8.39
C SER A 100 0.85 13.64 6.90
N ALA A 101 1.70 14.63 6.57
CA ALA A 101 1.91 15.05 5.20
C ALA A 101 2.39 13.88 4.32
N PRO A 102 1.80 13.66 3.14
CA PRO A 102 2.20 12.58 2.26
C PRO A 102 3.60 12.82 1.69
N GLU A 103 4.30 11.72 1.48
CA GLU A 103 5.69 11.71 0.99
C GLU A 103 5.79 11.20 -0.45
N LEU A 104 4.75 10.55 -0.93
CA LEU A 104 4.70 9.98 -2.28
C LEU A 104 3.46 10.44 -3.05
N LEU A 105 3.66 10.74 -4.32
CA LEU A 105 2.58 10.94 -5.28
C LEU A 105 2.62 9.85 -6.34
N ILE A 106 1.48 9.24 -6.63
CA ILE A 106 1.34 8.19 -7.64
C ILE A 106 0.25 8.62 -8.60
N GLY A 107 0.54 8.69 -9.88
CA GLY A 107 -0.42 9.13 -10.87
C GLY A 107 -0.53 8.20 -12.06
N HIS A 108 -1.77 7.92 -12.49
CA HIS A 108 -2.06 7.10 -13.66
C HIS A 108 -2.60 7.96 -14.79
N SER A 109 -2.00 7.86 -15.99
CA SER A 109 -2.42 8.60 -17.18
C SER A 109 -2.43 10.12 -16.93
N LEU A 110 -3.54 10.81 -17.09
CA LEU A 110 -3.67 12.25 -16.78
C LEU A 110 -3.35 12.56 -15.31
N GLY A 111 -3.72 11.67 -14.38
CA GLY A 111 -3.31 11.79 -12.98
C GLY A 111 -1.78 11.79 -12.83
N GLY A 112 -1.06 11.10 -13.73
CA GLY A 112 0.40 11.13 -13.80
C GLY A 112 0.95 12.50 -14.18
N ALA A 113 0.34 13.16 -15.16
CA ALA A 113 0.69 14.55 -15.51
C ALA A 113 0.38 15.52 -14.37
N ALA A 114 -0.76 15.33 -13.70
CA ALA A 114 -1.17 16.15 -12.56
C ALA A 114 -0.20 16.02 -11.37
N VAL A 115 0.22 14.79 -11.00
CA VAL A 115 1.17 14.60 -9.89
C VAL A 115 2.57 15.13 -10.21
N LEU A 116 3.04 15.03 -11.47
CA LEU A 116 4.31 15.63 -11.90
C LEU A 116 4.29 17.16 -11.76
N ALA A 117 3.14 17.79 -12.07
CA ALA A 117 2.97 19.23 -11.93
C ALA A 117 2.74 19.66 -10.47
N ALA A 118 2.04 18.86 -9.67
CA ALA A 118 1.77 19.13 -8.25
C ALA A 118 3.03 18.99 -7.38
N ALA A 119 3.88 18.01 -7.65
CA ALA A 119 5.01 17.64 -6.80
C ALA A 119 5.97 18.78 -6.49
N SER A 120 6.16 19.72 -7.41
CA SER A 120 7.03 20.88 -7.19
C SER A 120 6.41 21.98 -6.33
N LYS A 121 5.10 21.86 -6.02
CA LYS A 121 4.31 22.86 -5.25
C LYS A 121 4.00 22.37 -3.84
N LEU A 122 4.28 21.11 -3.54
CA LEU A 122 3.97 20.45 -2.28
C LEU A 122 5.25 20.16 -1.52
N ASP A 123 5.26 20.49 -0.25
CA ASP A 123 6.36 20.17 0.64
C ASP A 123 6.38 18.68 0.99
N ASN A 124 7.48 18.19 1.56
CA ASN A 124 7.63 16.82 2.07
C ASN A 124 7.49 15.69 1.03
N ILE A 125 7.25 15.96 -0.24
CA ILE A 125 7.22 14.92 -1.28
C ILE A 125 8.65 14.44 -1.54
N LYS A 126 8.87 13.13 -1.43
CA LYS A 126 10.16 12.47 -1.66
C LYS A 126 10.24 11.79 -3.01
N GLY A 127 9.08 11.36 -3.52
CA GLY A 127 9.05 10.66 -4.79
C GLY A 127 7.73 10.73 -5.53
N VAL A 128 7.83 10.58 -6.85
CA VAL A 128 6.70 10.53 -7.78
C VAL A 128 6.78 9.27 -8.61
N ALA A 129 5.68 8.51 -8.69
CA ALA A 129 5.53 7.38 -9.60
C ALA A 129 4.46 7.69 -10.65
N THR A 130 4.76 7.46 -11.91
CA THR A 130 3.82 7.64 -13.02
C THR A 130 3.54 6.32 -13.73
N ILE A 131 2.29 6.08 -14.09
CA ILE A 131 1.83 4.90 -14.82
C ILE A 131 1.20 5.38 -16.12
N GLY A 132 1.81 5.10 -17.29
CA GLY A 132 1.26 5.48 -18.59
C GLY A 132 0.92 6.98 -18.70
N ALA A 133 1.75 7.85 -18.15
CA ALA A 133 1.50 9.28 -18.10
C ALA A 133 1.95 10.00 -19.39
N PRO A 134 1.23 11.01 -19.90
CA PRO A 134 1.74 11.85 -20.97
C PRO A 134 2.88 12.74 -20.47
N ALA A 135 3.93 12.85 -21.27
CA ALA A 135 5.07 13.73 -20.99
C ALA A 135 4.72 15.22 -21.12
N ASP A 136 3.79 15.50 -22.01
CA ASP A 136 3.24 16.80 -22.23
C ASP A 136 1.71 16.67 -22.24
N PRO A 137 0.99 17.30 -21.28
CA PRO A 137 -0.47 17.30 -21.24
C PRO A 137 -1.11 17.77 -22.55
N GLN A 138 -0.44 18.61 -23.34
CA GLN A 138 -0.93 19.05 -24.64
C GLN A 138 -1.13 17.89 -25.62
N HIS A 139 -0.32 16.83 -25.53
CA HIS A 139 -0.47 15.65 -26.36
C HIS A 139 -1.80 14.90 -26.13
N VAL A 140 -2.44 15.08 -24.97
CA VAL A 140 -3.76 14.49 -24.70
C VAL A 140 -4.82 15.01 -25.67
N GLN A 141 -4.61 16.18 -26.32
CA GLN A 141 -5.54 16.74 -27.29
C GLN A 141 -5.82 15.81 -28.48
N HIS A 142 -4.89 14.93 -28.86
CA HIS A 142 -5.15 13.97 -29.93
C HIS A 142 -6.32 13.03 -29.62
N LEU A 143 -6.61 12.75 -28.34
CA LEU A 143 -7.74 11.92 -27.92
C LEU A 143 -9.10 12.54 -28.23
N PHE A 144 -9.14 13.86 -28.39
CA PHE A 144 -10.36 14.62 -28.68
C PHE A 144 -10.19 15.60 -29.85
N ALA A 145 -9.19 15.41 -30.69
CA ALA A 145 -8.91 16.30 -31.83
C ALA A 145 -10.13 16.53 -32.75
N GLY A 146 -10.94 15.47 -32.98
CA GLY A 146 -12.17 15.58 -33.77
C GLY A 146 -13.29 16.39 -33.12
N HIS A 147 -13.16 16.77 -31.84
CA HIS A 147 -14.17 17.52 -31.08
C HIS A 147 -13.74 18.96 -30.75
N LEU A 148 -12.49 19.35 -31.06
CA LEU A 148 -11.95 20.66 -30.73
C LEU A 148 -12.80 21.82 -31.30
N GLU A 149 -13.27 21.68 -32.52
CA GLU A 149 -14.12 22.72 -33.16
C GLU A 149 -15.50 22.82 -32.47
N ALA A 150 -16.05 21.70 -32.00
CA ALA A 150 -17.29 21.71 -31.22
C ALA A 150 -17.07 22.36 -29.85
N ILE A 151 -15.96 22.01 -29.17
CA ILE A 151 -15.57 22.60 -27.87
C ILE A 151 -15.43 24.14 -28.03
N LYS A 152 -14.70 24.61 -29.07
CA LYS A 152 -14.51 26.04 -29.32
C LYS A 152 -15.80 26.76 -29.59
N ARG A 153 -16.72 26.15 -30.38
CA ARG A 153 -17.99 26.78 -30.78
C ARG A 153 -18.99 26.82 -29.63
N ASP A 154 -19.12 25.71 -28.88
CA ASP A 154 -20.19 25.48 -27.90
C ASP A 154 -19.71 25.65 -26.46
N GLY A 155 -18.40 25.89 -26.25
CA GLY A 155 -17.77 26.02 -24.95
C GLY A 155 -17.50 24.68 -24.25
N VAL A 156 -18.22 23.61 -24.65
CA VAL A 156 -18.11 22.26 -24.09
C VAL A 156 -18.57 21.23 -25.13
N ALA A 157 -17.94 20.06 -25.16
CA ALA A 157 -18.41 18.92 -25.95
C ALA A 157 -18.28 17.61 -25.18
N GLU A 158 -19.11 16.64 -25.55
CA GLU A 158 -19.00 15.28 -25.10
C GLU A 158 -18.01 14.50 -25.97
N VAL A 159 -16.98 13.97 -25.37
CA VAL A 159 -15.84 13.33 -26.04
C VAL A 159 -15.70 11.89 -25.57
N PRO A 160 -15.65 10.90 -26.47
CA PRO A 160 -15.44 9.52 -26.11
C PRO A 160 -13.95 9.27 -25.79
N ILE A 161 -13.61 9.13 -24.51
CA ILE A 161 -12.26 8.81 -24.07
C ILE A 161 -12.28 7.44 -23.39
N GLY A 162 -11.47 6.50 -23.88
CA GLY A 162 -11.45 5.12 -23.36
C GLY A 162 -12.81 4.42 -23.41
N GLY A 163 -13.64 4.77 -24.41
CA GLY A 163 -14.98 4.20 -24.60
C GLY A 163 -16.07 4.80 -23.68
N ARG A 164 -15.76 5.84 -22.91
CA ARG A 164 -16.71 6.56 -22.03
C ARG A 164 -16.91 7.99 -22.51
N PRO A 165 -18.17 8.51 -22.54
CA PRO A 165 -18.41 9.89 -22.84
C PRO A 165 -17.98 10.77 -21.66
N ILE A 166 -17.15 11.77 -21.93
CA ILE A 166 -16.67 12.75 -20.96
C ILE A 166 -16.95 14.14 -21.50
N ARG A 167 -17.51 15.01 -20.69
CA ARG A 167 -17.70 16.41 -21.02
C ARG A 167 -16.37 17.15 -20.84
N LEU A 168 -15.89 17.79 -21.91
CA LEU A 168 -14.69 18.63 -21.89
C LEU A 168 -15.04 20.05 -22.26
N GLY A 169 -14.62 20.99 -21.43
CA GLY A 169 -14.79 22.42 -21.67
C GLY A 169 -13.59 23.05 -22.38
N GLN A 170 -13.83 24.25 -22.96
CA GLN A 170 -12.77 25.04 -23.56
C GLN A 170 -11.68 25.40 -22.56
N GLU A 171 -12.05 25.67 -21.30
CA GLU A 171 -11.10 25.98 -20.22
C GLU A 171 -10.08 24.88 -20.02
N PHE A 172 -10.50 23.60 -20.05
CA PHE A 172 -9.59 22.47 -19.96
C PHE A 172 -8.56 22.46 -21.09
N VAL A 173 -9.03 22.74 -22.34
CA VAL A 173 -8.16 22.76 -23.52
C VAL A 173 -7.15 23.92 -23.44
N ASP A 174 -7.60 25.08 -23.01
CA ASP A 174 -6.76 26.28 -22.91
C ASP A 174 -5.73 26.16 -21.79
N ASP A 175 -6.11 25.56 -20.66
CA ASP A 175 -5.24 25.33 -19.51
C ASP A 175 -4.11 24.32 -19.83
N LEU A 176 -4.42 23.25 -20.57
CA LEU A 176 -3.40 22.29 -21.02
C LEU A 176 -2.24 22.97 -21.75
N MET A 177 -2.53 24.04 -22.51
CA MET A 177 -1.53 24.78 -23.28
C MET A 177 -0.63 25.67 -22.42
N GLN A 178 -1.00 25.94 -21.17
CA GLN A 178 -0.26 26.80 -20.26
C GLN A 178 0.77 26.03 -19.41
N HIS A 179 0.69 24.70 -19.39
CA HIS A 179 1.59 23.88 -18.61
C HIS A 179 2.87 23.52 -19.38
N ASP A 180 4.03 23.95 -18.86
CA ASP A 180 5.36 23.57 -19.36
C ASP A 180 5.82 22.30 -18.62
N ALA A 181 5.29 21.16 -19.04
CA ALA A 181 5.57 19.89 -18.41
C ALA A 181 7.05 19.46 -18.48
N PRO A 182 7.77 19.63 -19.60
CA PRO A 182 9.20 19.33 -19.67
C PRO A 182 10.03 20.10 -18.62
N LYS A 183 9.71 21.37 -18.42
CA LYS A 183 10.39 22.22 -17.43
C LYS A 183 10.04 21.79 -15.99
N ASN A 184 8.80 21.44 -15.72
CA ASN A 184 8.38 20.93 -14.43
C ASN A 184 9.10 19.62 -14.09
N ILE A 185 9.18 18.69 -15.04
CA ILE A 185 9.89 17.40 -14.89
C ILE A 185 11.39 17.63 -14.67
N ALA A 186 12.03 18.52 -15.43
CA ALA A 186 13.47 18.84 -15.29
C ALA A 186 13.83 19.45 -13.93
N ASN A 187 12.87 20.11 -13.27
CA ASN A 187 13.04 20.78 -11.98
C ASN A 187 12.50 19.96 -10.80
N LEU A 188 12.03 18.75 -11.02
CA LEU A 188 11.37 17.93 -10.00
C LEU A 188 12.26 17.66 -8.77
N ASN A 189 13.58 17.38 -9.00
CA ASN A 189 14.58 17.09 -7.95
C ASN A 189 14.12 16.09 -6.86
N LEU A 190 13.31 15.12 -7.24
CA LEU A 190 12.71 14.07 -6.41
C LEU A 190 12.98 12.71 -7.05
N ASP A 191 12.84 11.65 -6.28
CA ASP A 191 12.88 10.29 -6.83
C ASP A 191 11.72 10.10 -7.82
N LEU A 192 12.04 9.69 -9.05
CA LEU A 192 11.05 9.46 -10.09
C LEU A 192 11.02 7.99 -10.51
N LEU A 193 9.81 7.41 -10.54
CA LEU A 193 9.55 6.11 -11.17
C LEU A 193 8.62 6.28 -12.36
N VAL A 194 9.07 5.85 -13.54
CA VAL A 194 8.27 5.85 -14.77
C VAL A 194 7.89 4.41 -15.11
N LEU A 195 6.60 4.09 -15.09
CA LEU A 195 6.08 2.77 -15.50
C LEU A 195 5.28 2.92 -16.78
N TYR A 196 5.61 2.11 -17.77
CA TYR A 196 5.02 2.26 -19.10
C TYR A 196 4.91 0.96 -19.88
N SER A 197 3.84 0.80 -20.65
CA SER A 197 3.66 -0.34 -21.55
C SER A 197 3.97 0.03 -23.01
N PRO A 198 4.81 -0.75 -23.70
CA PRO A 198 5.11 -0.52 -25.11
C PRO A 198 3.92 -0.82 -26.03
N VAL A 199 2.87 -1.46 -25.52
CA VAL A 199 1.64 -1.76 -26.27
C VAL A 199 0.47 -0.85 -25.88
N ASP A 200 0.71 0.19 -25.09
CA ASP A 200 -0.30 1.18 -24.73
C ASP A 200 -0.80 1.92 -25.98
N GLN A 201 -2.10 1.85 -26.24
CA GLN A 201 -2.76 2.46 -27.41
C GLN A 201 -3.33 3.85 -27.11
N ILE A 202 -3.29 4.28 -25.84
CA ILE A 202 -3.87 5.56 -25.40
C ILE A 202 -2.79 6.61 -25.26
N VAL A 203 -1.70 6.26 -24.54
CA VAL A 203 -0.54 7.14 -24.38
C VAL A 203 0.69 6.36 -24.83
N GLY A 204 1.29 6.77 -25.97
CA GLY A 204 2.37 6.04 -26.60
C GLY A 204 3.67 6.03 -25.78
N ILE A 205 4.49 5.00 -25.98
CA ILE A 205 5.73 4.74 -25.22
C ILE A 205 6.75 5.88 -25.31
N GLU A 206 6.71 6.70 -26.36
CA GLU A 206 7.56 7.87 -26.54
C GLU A 206 7.44 8.88 -25.39
N ASN A 207 6.27 8.94 -24.73
CA ASN A 207 6.08 9.77 -23.54
C ASN A 207 6.94 9.34 -22.37
N ALA A 208 7.13 8.03 -22.18
CA ALA A 208 8.05 7.50 -21.17
C ALA A 208 9.50 7.96 -21.41
N ALA A 209 9.95 7.90 -22.67
CA ALA A 209 11.28 8.36 -23.06
C ALA A 209 11.43 9.87 -22.81
N ALA A 210 10.41 10.66 -23.14
CA ALA A 210 10.40 12.10 -22.93
C ALA A 210 10.46 12.45 -21.41
N ILE A 211 9.61 11.85 -20.58
CA ILE A 211 9.63 12.04 -19.11
C ILE A 211 11.00 11.63 -18.56
N TYR A 212 11.47 10.43 -18.92
CA TYR A 212 12.73 9.90 -18.39
C TYR A 212 13.92 10.74 -18.81
N THR A 213 13.95 11.26 -20.04
CA THR A 213 15.04 12.11 -20.53
C THR A 213 15.04 13.49 -19.87
N ALA A 214 13.88 14.11 -19.69
CA ALA A 214 13.75 15.42 -19.05
C ALA A 214 14.12 15.40 -17.56
N ALA A 215 13.78 14.33 -16.86
CA ALA A 215 14.03 14.20 -15.42
C ALA A 215 15.52 14.07 -15.09
N LYS A 216 15.93 14.64 -13.95
CA LYS A 216 17.24 14.41 -13.34
C LYS A 216 17.23 13.12 -12.50
N HIS A 217 18.41 12.64 -12.13
CA HIS A 217 18.53 11.55 -11.17
C HIS A 217 18.22 12.02 -9.74
N PRO A 218 17.67 11.13 -8.87
CA PRO A 218 17.42 9.71 -9.11
C PRO A 218 16.15 9.46 -9.93
N LYS A 219 16.23 8.58 -10.91
CA LYS A 219 15.09 8.18 -11.75
C LYS A 219 15.16 6.71 -12.13
N SER A 220 14.03 6.04 -12.22
CA SER A 220 13.88 4.64 -12.57
C SER A 220 12.84 4.47 -13.67
N PHE A 221 13.01 3.43 -14.50
CA PHE A 221 12.03 3.05 -15.52
C PHE A 221 11.69 1.58 -15.38
N VAL A 222 10.41 1.25 -15.53
CA VAL A 222 9.91 -0.12 -15.56
C VAL A 222 9.00 -0.31 -16.76
N SER A 223 9.34 -1.27 -17.62
CA SER A 223 8.48 -1.71 -18.71
C SER A 223 7.37 -2.62 -18.16
N LEU A 224 6.12 -2.33 -18.54
CA LEU A 224 4.95 -3.15 -18.23
C LEU A 224 4.59 -4.11 -19.37
N ASP A 225 5.49 -4.27 -20.33
CA ASP A 225 5.51 -5.18 -21.49
C ASP A 225 4.18 -5.39 -22.22
N ARG A 226 3.21 -6.09 -21.62
CA ARG A 226 1.94 -6.49 -22.25
C ARG A 226 0.70 -5.85 -21.65
N ALA A 227 0.90 -4.95 -20.69
CA ALA A 227 -0.20 -4.30 -20.00
C ALA A 227 -0.97 -3.35 -20.93
N ASP A 228 -2.28 -3.39 -20.85
CA ASP A 228 -3.13 -2.33 -21.45
C ASP A 228 -3.05 -1.05 -20.59
N HIS A 229 -3.50 0.06 -21.18
CA HIS A 229 -3.44 1.37 -20.53
C HIS A 229 -4.09 1.39 -19.13
N LEU A 230 -5.20 0.66 -18.93
CA LEU A 230 -5.98 0.65 -17.70
C LEU A 230 -5.54 -0.42 -16.69
N LEU A 231 -4.53 -1.24 -17.02
CA LEU A 231 -4.08 -2.37 -16.21
C LEU A 231 -5.23 -3.33 -15.86
N THR A 232 -6.06 -3.65 -16.84
CA THR A 232 -7.27 -4.46 -16.62
C THR A 232 -6.97 -5.89 -16.19
N LYS A 233 -5.88 -6.48 -16.66
CA LYS A 233 -5.45 -7.80 -16.24
C LYS A 233 -4.89 -7.74 -14.81
N ARG A 234 -5.29 -8.71 -14.02
CA ARG A 234 -4.84 -8.79 -12.61
C ARG A 234 -3.32 -8.91 -12.49
N GLU A 235 -2.69 -9.71 -13.33
CA GLU A 235 -1.24 -9.93 -13.33
C GLU A 235 -0.46 -8.64 -13.56
N ASP A 236 -0.88 -7.81 -14.53
CA ASP A 236 -0.23 -6.56 -14.87
C ASP A 236 -0.35 -5.52 -13.74
N SER A 237 -1.55 -5.38 -13.17
CA SER A 237 -1.77 -4.44 -12.05
C SER A 237 -1.09 -4.88 -10.76
N VAL A 238 -0.99 -6.19 -10.47
CA VAL A 238 -0.22 -6.71 -9.35
C VAL A 238 1.28 -6.50 -9.56
N PHE A 239 1.79 -6.74 -10.77
CA PHE A 239 3.20 -6.47 -11.10
C PHE A 239 3.53 -4.98 -10.92
N THR A 240 2.70 -4.10 -11.48
CA THR A 240 2.84 -2.64 -11.34
C THR A 240 2.87 -2.23 -9.87
N ALA A 241 1.92 -2.73 -9.06
CA ALA A 241 1.84 -2.46 -7.63
C ALA A 241 3.11 -2.88 -6.89
N LYS A 242 3.64 -4.08 -7.17
CA LYS A 242 4.89 -4.57 -6.56
C LYS A 242 6.11 -3.75 -6.96
N MET A 243 6.19 -3.28 -8.19
CA MET A 243 7.30 -2.41 -8.64
C MET A 243 7.25 -1.06 -7.93
N ILE A 244 6.07 -0.45 -7.82
CA ILE A 244 5.88 0.79 -7.05
C ILE A 244 6.21 0.56 -5.58
N SER A 245 5.77 -0.53 -4.98
CA SER A 245 6.06 -0.90 -3.59
C SER A 245 7.56 -1.01 -3.31
N ALA A 246 8.29 -1.74 -4.16
CA ALA A 246 9.73 -1.92 -4.02
C ALA A 246 10.49 -0.59 -4.17
N TRP A 247 10.08 0.25 -5.13
CA TRP A 247 10.65 1.58 -5.33
C TRP A 247 10.30 2.51 -4.16
N ALA A 248 9.05 2.53 -3.72
CA ALA A 248 8.59 3.35 -2.60
C ALA A 248 9.33 3.01 -1.30
N ALA A 249 9.53 1.73 -1.03
CA ALA A 249 10.34 1.29 0.10
C ALA A 249 11.73 1.95 0.08
N ARG A 250 12.43 1.91 -1.06
CA ARG A 250 13.74 2.54 -1.23
C ARG A 250 13.68 4.07 -1.15
N CYS A 251 12.67 4.68 -1.76
CA CYS A 251 12.46 6.13 -1.75
C CYS A 251 12.28 6.66 -0.31
N LEU A 252 11.59 5.89 0.54
CA LEU A 252 11.37 6.19 1.95
C LEU A 252 12.48 5.65 2.86
N GLU A 253 13.38 4.78 2.37
CA GLU A 253 14.49 4.23 3.17
C GLU A 253 15.51 5.30 3.63
N HIS A 254 15.60 6.44 2.97
CA HIS A 254 16.38 7.58 3.47
C HIS A 254 15.74 8.24 4.72
N THR A 255 14.52 7.82 5.07
CA THR A 255 13.84 8.13 6.33
C THR A 255 13.50 6.89 7.14
N ALA A 256 13.66 5.70 6.56
CA ALA A 256 13.48 4.42 7.25
C ALA A 256 14.79 3.87 7.85
N SER A 257 15.62 4.76 8.40
CA SER A 257 16.35 4.36 9.60
C SER A 257 15.34 4.18 10.73
N GLU A 258 14.11 3.69 10.47
CA GLU A 258 13.24 3.81 11.60
C GLU A 258 11.94 3.04 11.39
N TRP A 259 12.01 1.88 11.83
CA TRP A 259 10.98 1.38 12.71
C TRP A 259 10.95 2.32 13.93
N GLY A 260 10.02 3.34 13.94
CA GLY A 260 9.95 4.39 14.96
C GLY A 260 11.26 5.19 15.06
N ASP A 261 11.23 6.47 14.65
CA ASP A 261 12.38 7.36 14.81
C ASP A 261 12.88 7.33 16.24
N GLY A 262 14.07 6.87 16.45
CA GLY A 262 14.84 7.20 17.63
C GLY A 262 14.92 6.17 18.73
N VAL A 263 14.31 4.99 18.61
CA VAL A 263 14.62 3.95 19.59
C VAL A 263 15.44 2.84 18.93
N GLU A 264 16.76 2.97 19.03
CA GLU A 264 17.66 1.85 18.74
C GLU A 264 17.29 0.71 19.69
N ILE A 265 16.56 -0.31 19.16
CA ILE A 265 16.30 -1.51 19.96
C ILE A 265 17.65 -2.15 20.18
N ALA A 266 18.11 -2.12 21.41
CA ALA A 266 19.40 -2.68 21.80
C ALA A 266 19.51 -4.10 21.26
N ASP A 267 20.65 -4.42 20.62
CA ASP A 267 20.96 -5.79 20.27
C ASP A 267 21.23 -6.55 21.56
N GLY A 268 20.30 -7.39 21.96
CA GLY A 268 20.42 -8.18 23.18
C GLY A 268 21.53 -9.24 23.13
N GLY A 269 22.24 -9.37 21.99
CA GLY A 269 23.20 -10.45 21.76
C GLY A 269 22.56 -11.72 21.17
N GLU A 270 23.40 -12.71 20.86
CA GLU A 270 22.98 -13.94 20.18
C GLU A 270 21.88 -14.68 20.97
N GLY A 271 20.75 -14.93 20.32
CA GLY A 271 19.60 -15.67 20.87
C GLY A 271 18.71 -14.91 21.85
N ARG A 272 19.00 -13.64 22.16
CA ARG A 272 18.15 -12.81 23.02
C ARG A 272 17.08 -12.06 22.20
N LEU A 273 15.85 -12.10 22.71
CA LEU A 273 14.74 -11.28 22.18
C LEU A 273 14.59 -10.03 23.05
N THR A 274 14.56 -8.86 22.43
CA THR A 274 14.34 -7.56 23.08
C THR A 274 12.95 -7.04 22.69
N VAL A 275 12.18 -6.60 23.68
CA VAL A 275 10.90 -5.89 23.51
C VAL A 275 11.06 -4.53 24.14
N GLN A 276 10.70 -3.47 23.39
CA GLN A 276 10.83 -2.09 23.83
C GLN A 276 9.55 -1.33 23.52
N THR A 277 9.15 -0.40 24.39
CA THR A 277 8.01 0.48 24.14
C THR A 277 8.24 1.33 22.89
N SER A 278 7.24 1.44 22.04
CA SER A 278 7.25 2.33 20.88
C SER A 278 6.57 3.67 21.24
N PRO A 279 7.04 4.80 20.70
CA PRO A 279 6.35 6.09 20.87
C PRO A 279 5.01 6.15 20.12
N ASP A 280 4.75 5.22 19.20
CA ASP A 280 3.60 5.26 18.28
C ASP A 280 2.25 4.92 18.95
N GLY A 281 2.22 4.49 20.21
CA GLY A 281 0.98 4.15 20.90
C GLY A 281 1.19 3.53 22.28
N LEU A 282 0.11 3.49 23.08
CA LEU A 282 0.16 3.01 24.46
C LEU A 282 0.59 1.52 24.55
N PHE A 283 0.12 0.69 23.60
CA PHE A 283 0.39 -0.75 23.57
C PHE A 283 1.33 -1.17 22.43
N ALA A 284 1.80 -0.19 21.62
CA ALA A 284 2.75 -0.49 20.56
C ALA A 284 4.14 -0.79 21.15
N HIS A 285 4.70 -1.94 20.79
CA HIS A 285 6.02 -2.39 21.23
C HIS A 285 6.80 -2.91 20.03
N ASP A 286 8.05 -2.49 19.91
CA ASP A 286 8.97 -2.98 18.90
C ASP A 286 9.76 -4.17 19.44
N ILE A 287 9.84 -5.24 18.64
CA ILE A 287 10.45 -6.51 19.01
C ILE A 287 11.62 -6.80 18.07
N ARG A 288 12.77 -7.20 18.64
CA ARG A 288 13.94 -7.61 17.87
C ARG A 288 14.47 -8.96 18.37
N VAL A 289 14.79 -9.85 17.43
CA VAL A 289 15.53 -11.08 17.69
C VAL A 289 16.49 -11.34 16.51
N GLY A 290 17.78 -11.18 16.75
CA GLY A 290 18.78 -11.22 15.66
C GLY A 290 18.50 -10.19 14.56
N ALA A 291 18.37 -10.67 13.33
CA ALA A 291 18.02 -9.83 12.16
C ALA A 291 16.50 -9.59 12.01
N HIS A 292 15.65 -10.28 12.77
CA HIS A 292 14.21 -10.18 12.65
C HIS A 292 13.65 -9.06 13.51
N ARG A 293 12.73 -8.29 12.95
CA ARG A 293 11.98 -7.25 13.65
C ARG A 293 10.49 -7.55 13.53
N MET A 294 9.75 -7.29 14.58
CA MET A 294 8.31 -7.48 14.68
C MET A 294 7.74 -6.35 15.53
N ARG A 295 6.43 -6.17 15.50
CA ARG A 295 5.70 -5.25 16.37
C ARG A 295 4.61 -6.02 17.11
N ALA A 296 4.40 -5.68 18.37
CA ALA A 296 3.25 -6.09 19.14
C ALA A 296 2.36 -4.88 19.42
N ASP A 297 1.04 -5.09 19.42
CA ASP A 297 0.06 -4.08 19.80
C ASP A 297 -1.24 -4.76 20.24
N GLU A 298 -2.14 -3.98 20.84
CA GLU A 298 -3.50 -4.43 21.13
C GLU A 298 -4.45 -4.03 19.99
N PRO A 299 -5.52 -4.82 19.75
CA PRO A 299 -6.51 -4.50 18.74
C PRO A 299 -7.32 -3.25 19.12
N THR A 300 -7.85 -2.54 18.10
CA THR A 300 -8.61 -1.28 18.29
C THR A 300 -9.85 -1.38 19.18
N ARG A 301 -10.33 -2.59 19.52
CA ARG A 301 -11.39 -2.79 20.53
C ARG A 301 -10.92 -2.52 21.97
N ILE A 302 -9.59 -2.52 22.19
CA ILE A 302 -8.97 -2.15 23.48
C ILE A 302 -8.66 -0.65 23.41
N PRO A 303 -9.16 0.18 24.33
CA PRO A 303 -8.89 1.60 24.33
C PRO A 303 -7.37 1.88 24.40
N GLY A 304 -6.82 2.52 23.37
CA GLY A 304 -5.38 2.77 23.21
C GLY A 304 -4.64 1.77 22.33
N GLY A 305 -5.29 0.69 21.90
CA GLY A 305 -4.77 -0.24 20.88
C GLY A 305 -4.99 0.30 19.48
N MET A 306 -3.99 0.14 18.61
CA MET A 306 -4.01 0.64 17.23
C MET A 306 -4.04 -0.49 16.20
N ASP A 307 -3.99 -1.76 16.63
CA ASP A 307 -3.91 -2.95 15.75
C ASP A 307 -2.70 -2.89 14.79
N SER A 308 -1.61 -2.28 15.24
CA SER A 308 -0.39 -2.11 14.46
C SER A 308 0.51 -3.36 14.46
N GLY A 309 0.16 -4.37 15.24
CA GLY A 309 0.83 -5.67 15.32
C GLY A 309 -0.02 -6.72 16.02
N PRO A 310 0.41 -8.00 16.02
CA PRO A 310 -0.24 -9.06 16.79
C PRO A 310 -0.22 -8.78 18.28
N GLY A 311 -1.28 -9.20 19.00
CA GLY A 311 -1.32 -9.14 20.46
C GLY A 311 -0.40 -10.17 21.11
N PRO A 312 -0.10 -10.04 22.42
CA PRO A 312 0.85 -10.92 23.14
C PRO A 312 0.52 -12.42 23.00
N PHE A 313 -0.74 -12.80 23.15
CA PHE A 313 -1.18 -14.19 22.97
C PHE A 313 -1.09 -14.69 21.53
N ASP A 314 -1.11 -13.79 20.53
CA ASP A 314 -0.91 -14.17 19.13
C ASP A 314 0.52 -14.65 18.88
N PHE A 315 1.51 -14.10 19.58
CA PHE A 315 2.90 -14.58 19.52
C PHE A 315 3.03 -15.98 20.14
N ILE A 316 2.33 -16.27 21.23
CA ILE A 316 2.29 -17.60 21.83
C ILE A 316 1.65 -18.60 20.86
N LYS A 317 0.51 -18.25 20.25
CA LYS A 317 -0.16 -19.06 19.23
C LYS A 317 0.73 -19.26 18.01
N ALA A 318 1.40 -18.21 17.53
CA ALA A 318 2.32 -18.29 16.40
C ALA A 318 3.50 -19.23 16.69
N GLY A 319 4.11 -19.13 17.86
CA GLY A 319 5.19 -20.02 18.30
C GLY A 319 4.76 -21.48 18.38
N LEU A 320 3.59 -21.75 18.96
CA LEU A 320 3.01 -23.09 19.05
C LEU A 320 2.67 -23.65 17.66
N GLY A 321 2.04 -22.84 16.79
CA GLY A 321 1.65 -23.23 15.42
C GLY A 321 2.86 -23.53 14.55
N ALA A 322 3.83 -22.63 14.53
CA ALA A 322 5.06 -22.78 13.75
C ALA A 322 5.84 -24.03 14.19
N CYS A 323 6.07 -24.19 15.51
CA CYS A 323 6.77 -25.35 16.05
C CYS A 323 6.04 -26.67 15.73
N THR A 324 4.71 -26.69 15.80
CA THR A 324 3.91 -27.86 15.44
C THR A 324 4.08 -28.22 13.95
N ALA A 325 3.90 -27.24 13.05
CA ALA A 325 4.02 -27.46 11.61
C ALA A 325 5.43 -27.89 11.19
N MET A 326 6.47 -27.26 11.74
CA MET A 326 7.88 -27.62 11.52
C MET A 326 8.17 -29.04 11.97
N THR A 327 7.68 -29.45 13.16
CA THR A 327 7.90 -30.78 13.71
C THR A 327 7.22 -31.85 12.85
N ILE A 328 5.98 -31.62 12.44
CA ILE A 328 5.24 -32.52 11.55
C ILE A 328 5.98 -32.65 10.21
N ARG A 329 6.35 -31.53 9.58
CA ARG A 329 7.02 -31.51 8.29
C ARG A 329 8.37 -32.22 8.33
N MET A 330 9.18 -31.97 9.35
CA MET A 330 10.47 -32.64 9.55
C MET A 330 10.31 -34.16 9.67
N VAL A 331 9.29 -34.63 10.37
CA VAL A 331 9.04 -36.07 10.56
C VAL A 331 8.50 -36.71 9.29
N ALA A 332 7.58 -36.02 8.58
CA ALA A 332 7.05 -36.47 7.29
C ALA A 332 8.18 -36.65 6.26
N GLU A 333 9.07 -35.68 6.13
CA GLU A 333 10.22 -35.74 5.23
C GLU A 333 11.16 -36.89 5.59
N ARG A 334 11.53 -37.07 6.88
CA ARG A 334 12.39 -38.15 7.37
C ARG A 334 11.78 -39.52 7.09
N ARG A 335 10.46 -39.65 7.12
CA ARG A 335 9.72 -40.87 6.82
C ARG A 335 9.34 -41.03 5.36
N LYS A 336 9.65 -40.01 4.52
CA LYS A 336 9.30 -39.98 3.10
C LYS A 336 7.78 -40.02 2.86
N TYR A 337 7.00 -39.45 3.78
CA TYR A 337 5.57 -39.26 3.61
C TYR A 337 5.33 -38.11 2.62
N LYS A 338 4.32 -38.23 1.76
CA LYS A 338 3.99 -37.21 0.74
C LYS A 338 3.07 -36.13 1.36
N LEU A 339 3.62 -35.34 2.23
CA LEU A 339 2.97 -34.18 2.83
C LEU A 339 3.33 -32.94 2.02
N ASP A 340 2.35 -32.36 1.32
CA ASP A 340 2.52 -31.13 0.51
C ASP A 340 2.42 -29.88 1.39
N THR A 341 1.33 -29.76 2.17
CA THR A 341 1.13 -28.65 3.11
C THR A 341 0.67 -29.12 4.48
N CYS A 342 1.05 -28.35 5.52
CA CYS A 342 0.56 -28.49 6.87
C CYS A 342 0.13 -27.12 7.40
N ARG A 343 -1.18 -26.91 7.57
CA ARG A 343 -1.75 -25.71 8.16
C ARG A 343 -2.18 -26.02 9.59
N VAL A 344 -1.84 -25.11 10.52
CA VAL A 344 -2.19 -25.18 11.93
C VAL A 344 -3.00 -23.94 12.29
N GLU A 345 -4.23 -24.13 12.68
CA GLU A 345 -5.11 -23.09 13.20
C GLU A 345 -5.20 -23.23 14.71
N ILE A 346 -5.10 -22.11 15.44
CA ILE A 346 -5.05 -22.13 16.92
C ILE A 346 -6.01 -21.11 17.49
N ASP A 347 -6.96 -21.61 18.26
CA ASP A 347 -7.84 -20.81 19.11
C ASP A 347 -7.27 -20.79 20.55
N HIS A 348 -7.52 -19.68 21.25
CA HIS A 348 -7.15 -19.51 22.65
C HIS A 348 -8.33 -18.95 23.43
N HIS A 349 -8.59 -19.51 24.60
CA HIS A 349 -9.53 -19.00 25.59
C HIS A 349 -9.07 -19.39 26.99
N VAL A 350 -9.69 -18.77 27.99
CA VAL A 350 -9.45 -19.09 29.41
C VAL A 350 -10.61 -19.91 29.92
N GLU A 351 -10.32 -21.00 30.64
CA GLU A 351 -11.29 -21.79 31.38
C GLU A 351 -11.03 -21.67 32.89
N GLY A 352 -12.07 -21.86 33.70
CA GLY A 352 -12.04 -21.63 35.14
C GLY A 352 -12.27 -20.19 35.54
N GLU A 353 -12.27 -19.93 36.85
CA GLU A 353 -12.47 -18.59 37.42
C GLU A 353 -11.46 -18.37 38.57
N GLY A 354 -11.07 -17.10 38.76
CA GLY A 354 -10.15 -16.71 39.84
C GLY A 354 -8.81 -17.40 39.74
N ASP A 355 -8.34 -17.97 40.86
CA ASP A 355 -7.02 -18.63 40.96
C ASP A 355 -6.97 -19.99 40.25
N ASP A 356 -8.13 -20.55 39.89
CA ASP A 356 -8.23 -21.82 39.15
C ASP A 356 -8.35 -21.60 37.62
N ALA A 357 -8.21 -20.36 37.13
CA ALA A 357 -8.23 -20.06 35.73
C ALA A 357 -6.97 -20.56 35.01
N TYR A 358 -7.14 -21.17 33.83
CA TYR A 358 -6.03 -21.65 33.01
C TYR A 358 -6.28 -21.45 31.52
N ASP A 359 -5.20 -21.29 30.75
CA ASP A 359 -5.24 -21.05 29.32
C ASP A 359 -5.43 -22.34 28.53
N VAL A 360 -6.37 -22.34 27.60
CA VAL A 360 -6.65 -23.46 26.69
C VAL A 360 -6.31 -23.07 25.27
N PHE A 361 -5.38 -23.78 24.66
CA PHE A 361 -5.00 -23.64 23.26
C PHE A 361 -5.51 -24.83 22.44
N THR A 362 -6.51 -24.60 21.59
CA THR A 362 -7.06 -25.63 20.70
C THR A 362 -6.41 -25.54 19.33
N ARG A 363 -5.76 -26.65 18.87
CA ARG A 363 -5.11 -26.73 17.57
C ARG A 363 -5.93 -27.56 16.60
N ARG A 364 -6.20 -27.02 15.40
CA ARG A 364 -6.74 -27.74 14.26
C ARG A 364 -5.66 -27.91 13.21
N LEU A 365 -5.45 -29.14 12.76
CA LEU A 365 -4.43 -29.49 11.76
C LEU A 365 -5.11 -29.83 10.43
N VAL A 366 -4.68 -29.17 9.35
CA VAL A 366 -5.03 -29.52 7.98
C VAL A 366 -3.75 -29.97 7.29
N MET A 367 -3.72 -31.23 6.85
CA MET A 367 -2.59 -31.84 6.15
C MET A 367 -3.05 -32.22 4.73
N GLU A 368 -2.43 -31.63 3.71
CA GLU A 368 -2.67 -31.92 2.30
C GLU A 368 -1.50 -32.73 1.73
N GLY A 369 -1.79 -33.62 0.80
CA GLY A 369 -0.84 -34.53 0.19
C GLY A 369 -1.39 -35.95 0.10
N ASP A 370 -0.64 -36.82 -0.59
CA ASP A 370 -0.95 -38.23 -0.77
C ASP A 370 -0.54 -39.04 0.48
N LEU A 371 -1.33 -38.86 1.56
CA LEU A 371 -1.12 -39.47 2.87
C LEU A 371 -2.22 -40.48 3.15
N SER A 372 -1.85 -41.71 3.57
CA SER A 372 -2.78 -42.70 4.09
C SER A 372 -3.42 -42.25 5.42
N PRO A 373 -4.56 -42.82 5.81
CA PRO A 373 -5.17 -42.56 7.12
C PRO A 373 -4.22 -42.80 8.30
N ASP A 374 -3.40 -43.85 8.25
CA ASP A 374 -2.43 -44.23 9.31
C ASP A 374 -1.32 -43.19 9.40
N GLU A 375 -0.81 -42.68 8.26
CA GLU A 375 0.21 -41.64 8.22
C GLU A 375 -0.33 -40.33 8.79
N ARG A 376 -1.57 -39.95 8.48
CA ARG A 376 -2.25 -38.78 9.07
C ARG A 376 -2.40 -38.91 10.58
N GLN A 377 -2.84 -40.07 11.05
CA GLN A 377 -3.00 -40.33 12.48
C GLN A 377 -1.65 -40.32 13.21
N PHE A 378 -0.60 -40.89 12.59
CA PHE A 378 0.76 -40.84 13.11
C PHE A 378 1.26 -39.40 13.23
N LEU A 379 1.12 -38.58 12.17
CA LEU A 379 1.53 -37.18 12.14
C LEU A 379 0.74 -36.32 13.15
N LEU A 380 -0.55 -36.61 13.36
CA LEU A 380 -1.34 -35.99 14.41
C LEU A 380 -0.73 -36.23 15.80
N GLY A 381 -0.27 -37.48 16.07
CA GLY A 381 0.43 -37.81 17.31
C GLY A 381 1.79 -37.08 17.46
N ILE A 382 2.42 -36.72 16.33
CA ILE A 382 3.69 -35.96 16.33
C ILE A 382 3.45 -34.50 16.73
N ALA A 383 2.29 -33.90 16.46
CA ALA A 383 1.94 -32.54 16.87
C ALA A 383 2.16 -32.31 18.38
N ASN A 384 1.89 -33.34 19.22
CA ASN A 384 2.07 -33.27 20.68
C ASN A 384 3.52 -33.42 21.13
N LYS A 385 4.45 -33.69 20.20
CA LYS A 385 5.89 -33.85 20.51
C LYS A 385 6.69 -32.56 20.23
N CYS A 386 6.06 -31.51 19.75
CA CYS A 386 6.76 -30.27 19.48
C CYS A 386 7.26 -29.63 20.80
N PRO A 387 8.48 -29.07 20.83
CA PRO A 387 9.07 -28.50 22.05
C PRO A 387 8.22 -27.41 22.71
N VAL A 388 7.62 -26.50 21.91
CA VAL A 388 6.77 -25.43 22.45
C VAL A 388 5.52 -25.99 23.11
N HIS A 389 4.86 -27.02 22.52
CA HIS A 389 3.74 -27.71 23.17
C HIS A 389 4.13 -28.28 24.54
N LYS A 390 5.26 -28.99 24.61
CA LYS A 390 5.74 -29.56 25.88
C LYS A 390 6.08 -28.50 26.93
N SER A 391 6.54 -27.32 26.49
CA SER A 391 6.83 -26.19 27.40
C SER A 391 5.54 -25.60 27.97
N LEU A 392 4.50 -25.43 27.15
CA LEU A 392 3.20 -24.95 27.61
C LEU A 392 2.51 -25.95 28.54
N GLU A 393 2.55 -27.26 28.20
CA GLU A 393 1.91 -28.33 28.98
C GLU A 393 2.53 -28.51 30.38
N ARG A 394 3.84 -28.43 30.50
CA ARG A 394 4.54 -28.61 31.80
C ARG A 394 4.60 -27.33 32.67
N GLY A 395 4.23 -26.18 32.10
CA GLY A 395 4.46 -24.88 32.69
C GLY A 395 5.92 -24.42 32.59
N SER A 396 6.16 -23.15 32.95
CA SER A 396 7.50 -22.53 32.90
C SER A 396 7.71 -21.63 34.13
N GLU A 397 8.93 -21.60 34.63
CA GLU A 397 9.34 -20.62 35.66
C GLU A 397 9.75 -19.33 34.96
N VAL A 398 9.22 -18.19 35.43
CA VAL A 398 9.57 -16.85 34.94
C VAL A 398 10.39 -16.15 36.02
N LYS A 399 11.62 -15.73 35.67
CA LYS A 399 12.50 -14.94 36.55
C LYS A 399 12.61 -13.54 36.05
N THR A 400 12.28 -12.57 36.89
CA THR A 400 12.38 -11.15 36.56
C THR A 400 13.52 -10.52 37.35
N VAL A 401 14.42 -9.80 36.68
CA VAL A 401 15.49 -9.02 37.29
C VAL A 401 15.41 -7.58 36.80
N LEU A 402 15.78 -6.65 37.65
CA LEU A 402 15.91 -5.23 37.29
C LEU A 402 17.39 -4.93 37.12
N ASP A 403 17.81 -4.53 35.94
CA ASP A 403 19.14 -3.97 35.71
C ASP A 403 19.17 -2.53 36.22
N ALA A 404 20.15 -2.18 37.04
CA ALA A 404 20.27 -0.88 37.71
C ALA A 404 20.88 0.19 36.81
#